data_066675e8658a6fa1e5885507413bc2fa
#
_entry.id   066675e8658a6fa1e5885507413bc2fa
#
_cell.length_a   1.000
_cell.length_b   1.000
_cell.length_c   1.000
_cell.angle_alpha   90.00
_cell.angle_beta   90.00
_cell.angle_gamma   90.00
#
_symmetry.space_group_name_H-M   'P 1'
#
loop_
_entity.id
_entity.type
_entity.pdbx_description
1 polymer ?
#
loop_
_entity_poly.entity_id
_entity_poly.type
_entity_poly.pdbx_seq_one_letter_code
_entity_poly.pdbx_strand_id
1 'polypeptide(L)'
;CAFRGTENIRDWLTDANIIRVPMDLTGIQNDKGPLAHWGILRQFRSVENKITKYIDDELKENKEIKNIVYTGHSLGGGLATIALMNYTHKYPNLKHMCVTFGAPRVGDSKFRKMFNENCCFSKRYVNYFDPVPSLPFSLRYSHSCPSEHINLNIINHEETGITRFFWIMWYKLSHWFGSQYNPIDDHNITRYYDKLCELLLKDNEEH
;
A
#
# COMPACT_ATOMS: atom_id res chain seq x y z
N CYS A 1 -12.03 -3.63 6.22
CA CYS A 1 -10.89 -4.51 6.60
C CYS A 1 -9.65 -3.67 6.81
N ALA A 2 -9.18 -3.55 8.07
CA ALA A 2 -7.95 -2.86 8.41
C ALA A 2 -6.83 -3.88 8.71
N PHE A 3 -5.66 -3.67 8.12
CA PHE A 3 -4.49 -4.53 8.31
C PHE A 3 -3.42 -3.79 9.11
N ARG A 4 -2.98 -4.41 10.21
CA ARG A 4 -1.88 -3.89 10.99
C ARG A 4 -0.55 -4.09 10.26
N GLY A 5 0.31 -3.08 10.29
CA GLY A 5 1.70 -3.18 9.84
C GLY A 5 2.59 -3.91 10.85
N THR A 6 3.87 -4.03 10.52
CA THR A 6 4.88 -4.57 11.45
C THR A 6 5.47 -3.47 12.34
N GLU A 7 5.80 -3.82 13.60
CA GLU A 7 6.52 -2.95 14.52
C GLU A 7 8.03 -2.91 14.17
N ASN A 8 8.57 -4.01 13.62
CA ASN A 8 9.97 -4.14 13.24
C ASN A 8 10.17 -3.80 11.75
N ILE A 9 9.87 -2.56 11.39
CA ILE A 9 10.01 -2.11 10.00
C ILE A 9 11.45 -2.24 9.48
N ARG A 10 12.46 -2.04 10.35
CA ARG A 10 13.88 -2.14 9.98
C ARG A 10 14.26 -3.54 9.53
N ASP A 11 13.81 -4.56 10.28
CA ASP A 11 14.06 -5.96 9.93
C ASP A 11 13.37 -6.31 8.61
N TRP A 12 12.12 -5.85 8.44
CA TRP A 12 11.41 -6.05 7.20
C TRP A 12 12.08 -5.34 6.00
N LEU A 13 12.67 -4.14 6.21
CA LEU A 13 13.40 -3.42 5.17
C LEU A 13 14.68 -4.13 4.75
N THR A 14 15.38 -4.77 5.69
CA THR A 14 16.60 -5.53 5.41
C THR A 14 16.30 -6.89 4.77
N ASP A 15 15.20 -7.53 5.17
CA ASP A 15 14.76 -8.83 4.67
C ASP A 15 13.83 -8.73 3.44
N ALA A 16 13.57 -7.52 2.94
CA ALA A 16 12.66 -7.28 1.82
C ALA A 16 13.12 -8.02 0.56
N ASN A 17 12.82 -9.31 0.56
CA ASN A 17 13.10 -10.21 -0.55
C ASN A 17 12.34 -9.72 -1.79
N ILE A 18 13.09 -9.40 -2.86
CA ILE A 18 12.54 -8.84 -4.11
C ILE A 18 11.84 -9.92 -4.95
N ILE A 19 11.60 -11.10 -4.37
CA ILE A 19 10.98 -12.21 -5.08
C ILE A 19 9.50 -11.92 -5.34
N ARG A 20 9.10 -12.06 -6.57
CA ARG A 20 7.70 -12.01 -7.01
C ARG A 20 7.26 -13.41 -7.39
N VAL A 21 6.03 -13.72 -7.01
CA VAL A 21 5.38 -14.98 -7.35
C VAL A 21 4.03 -14.72 -8.02
N PRO A 22 3.55 -15.64 -8.85
CA PRO A 22 2.20 -15.55 -9.40
C PRO A 22 1.17 -15.42 -8.27
N MET A 23 0.30 -14.44 -8.39
CA MET A 23 -0.86 -14.33 -7.51
C MET A 23 -1.97 -15.18 -8.14
N ASP A 24 -2.25 -16.33 -7.53
CA ASP A 24 -3.40 -17.14 -7.92
C ASP A 24 -4.68 -16.39 -7.48
N LEU A 25 -5.33 -15.79 -8.45
CA LEU A 25 -6.67 -15.24 -8.34
C LEU A 25 -7.60 -16.36 -8.79
N THR A 26 -8.33 -16.94 -7.87
CA THR A 26 -9.21 -18.10 -7.98
C THR A 26 -9.65 -18.45 -9.42
N GLY A 27 -9.07 -19.53 -9.98
CA GLY A 27 -9.43 -20.07 -11.29
C GLY A 27 -8.56 -19.62 -12.47
N ILE A 28 -7.60 -18.72 -12.29
CA ILE A 28 -6.64 -18.33 -13.33
C ILE A 28 -5.27 -18.91 -12.95
N GLN A 29 -5.15 -20.22 -12.99
CA GLN A 29 -3.82 -20.87 -13.04
C GLN A 29 -3.22 -20.57 -14.42
N ASN A 30 -2.50 -19.47 -14.50
CA ASN A 30 -1.82 -19.07 -15.72
C ASN A 30 -0.48 -18.44 -15.35
N ASP A 31 0.63 -18.97 -15.87
CA ASP A 31 1.99 -18.39 -15.73
C ASP A 31 2.06 -16.94 -16.25
N LYS A 32 0.99 -16.45 -16.88
CA LYS A 32 0.79 -15.09 -17.38
C LYS A 32 0.03 -14.17 -16.42
N GLY A 33 -0.33 -14.62 -15.21
CA GLY A 33 -1.04 -13.83 -14.20
C GLY A 33 -0.22 -12.67 -13.61
N PRO A 34 -0.84 -11.83 -12.76
CA PRO A 34 -0.14 -10.78 -12.06
C PRO A 34 0.87 -11.38 -11.06
N LEU A 35 2.03 -10.74 -10.92
CA LEU A 35 3.02 -11.13 -9.94
C LEU A 35 2.93 -10.22 -8.71
N ALA A 36 2.91 -10.82 -7.53
CA ALA A 36 2.92 -10.13 -6.26
C ALA A 36 4.18 -10.43 -5.45
N HIS A 37 4.52 -9.53 -4.54
CA HIS A 37 5.63 -9.70 -3.58
C HIS A 37 5.40 -10.92 -2.71
N TRP A 38 6.31 -11.89 -2.78
CA TRP A 38 6.17 -13.19 -2.10
C TRP A 38 5.90 -13.06 -0.60
N GLY A 39 6.67 -12.22 0.11
CA GLY A 39 6.54 -12.07 1.56
C GLY A 39 5.18 -11.49 1.97
N ILE A 40 4.67 -10.48 1.23
CA ILE A 40 3.36 -9.86 1.51
C ILE A 40 2.24 -10.86 1.20
N LEU A 41 2.31 -11.54 0.05
CA LEU A 41 1.34 -12.54 -0.34
C LEU A 41 1.28 -13.71 0.65
N ARG A 42 2.45 -14.21 1.08
CA ARG A 42 2.53 -15.28 2.08
C ARG A 42 1.87 -14.90 3.40
N GLN A 43 2.12 -13.67 3.89
CA GLN A 43 1.46 -13.19 5.10
C GLN A 43 -0.05 -13.07 4.92
N PHE A 44 -0.52 -12.52 3.79
CA PHE A 44 -1.94 -12.48 3.50
C PHE A 44 -2.57 -13.88 3.51
N ARG A 45 -1.95 -14.86 2.83
CA ARG A 45 -2.44 -16.25 2.77
C ARG A 45 -2.56 -16.90 4.15
N SER A 46 -1.70 -16.54 5.10
CA SER A 46 -1.76 -17.09 6.47
C SER A 46 -3.02 -16.65 7.26
N VAL A 47 -3.65 -15.55 6.86
CA VAL A 47 -4.85 -15.00 7.54
C VAL A 47 -6.09 -15.00 6.65
N GLU A 48 -5.96 -15.32 5.38
CA GLU A 48 -7.01 -15.24 4.37
C GLU A 48 -8.29 -15.97 4.76
N ASN A 49 -8.18 -17.21 5.23
CA ASN A 49 -9.36 -18.01 5.62
C ASN A 49 -10.15 -17.37 6.76
N LYS A 50 -9.44 -16.74 7.72
CA LYS A 50 -10.10 -16.06 8.84
C LYS A 50 -10.84 -14.80 8.37
N ILE A 51 -10.20 -14.03 7.49
CA ILE A 51 -10.80 -12.81 6.92
C ILE A 51 -11.99 -13.19 6.05
N THR A 52 -11.84 -14.21 5.21
CA THR A 52 -12.93 -14.73 4.37
C THR A 52 -14.14 -15.12 5.19
N LYS A 53 -13.92 -15.91 6.25
CA LYS A 53 -15.01 -16.32 7.15
C LYS A 53 -15.72 -15.11 7.75
N TYR A 54 -14.95 -14.12 8.23
CA TYR A 54 -15.52 -12.91 8.81
C TYR A 54 -16.37 -12.12 7.77
N ILE A 55 -15.86 -11.95 6.55
CA ILE A 55 -16.62 -11.27 5.49
C ILE A 55 -17.90 -12.06 5.15
N ASP A 56 -17.79 -13.38 5.02
CA ASP A 56 -18.94 -14.23 4.71
C ASP A 56 -20.03 -14.14 5.81
N ASP A 57 -19.63 -14.11 7.08
CA ASP A 57 -20.54 -14.00 8.21
C ASP A 57 -21.22 -12.61 8.23
N GLU A 58 -20.47 -11.51 8.07
CA GLU A 58 -21.01 -10.15 7.99
C GLU A 58 -22.00 -9.98 6.82
N LEU A 59 -21.69 -10.55 5.66
CA LEU A 59 -22.58 -10.49 4.49
C LEU A 59 -23.85 -11.33 4.64
N LYS A 60 -23.83 -12.36 5.50
CA LYS A 60 -25.05 -13.10 5.85
C LYS A 60 -25.95 -12.30 6.80
N GLU A 61 -25.35 -11.66 7.79
CA GLU A 61 -26.07 -10.91 8.82
C GLU A 61 -26.61 -9.58 8.27
N ASN A 62 -25.84 -8.90 7.43
CA ASN A 62 -26.23 -7.60 6.90
C ASN A 62 -26.20 -7.56 5.36
N LYS A 63 -27.38 -7.67 4.75
CA LYS A 63 -27.58 -7.61 3.29
C LYS A 63 -27.41 -6.23 2.68
N GLU A 64 -27.34 -5.19 3.50
CA GLU A 64 -27.15 -3.81 3.04
C GLU A 64 -25.68 -3.47 2.74
N ILE A 65 -24.74 -4.33 3.09
CA ILE A 65 -23.33 -4.14 2.77
C ILE A 65 -23.15 -4.18 1.26
N LYS A 66 -22.70 -3.06 0.67
CA LYS A 66 -22.43 -2.91 -0.77
C LYS A 66 -20.96 -2.63 -1.05
N ASN A 67 -20.18 -2.28 -0.03
CA ASN A 67 -18.80 -1.84 -0.19
C ASN A 67 -17.89 -2.54 0.81
N ILE A 68 -16.66 -2.83 0.38
CA ILE A 68 -15.57 -3.22 1.27
C ILE A 68 -14.42 -2.22 1.11
N VAL A 69 -13.99 -1.63 2.23
CA VAL A 69 -12.81 -0.77 2.28
C VAL A 69 -11.64 -1.57 2.87
N TYR A 70 -10.53 -1.61 2.15
CA TYR A 70 -9.27 -2.20 2.59
C TYR A 70 -8.31 -1.08 2.97
N THR A 71 -7.75 -1.14 4.17
CA THR A 71 -6.85 -0.08 4.65
C THR A 71 -5.71 -0.64 5.47
N GLY A 72 -4.61 0.09 5.52
CA GLY A 72 -3.47 -0.27 6.34
C GLY A 72 -2.28 0.66 6.15
N HIS A 73 -1.42 0.66 7.15
CA HIS A 73 -0.16 1.40 7.16
C HIS A 73 1.00 0.45 6.89
N SER A 74 2.04 0.91 6.19
CA SER A 74 3.25 0.14 5.98
C SER A 74 2.96 -1.22 5.30
N LEU A 75 3.49 -2.30 5.84
CA LEU A 75 3.20 -3.69 5.43
C LEU A 75 1.68 -3.97 5.43
N GLY A 76 0.92 -3.40 6.40
CA GLY A 76 -0.54 -3.51 6.43
C GLY A 76 -1.20 -2.91 5.19
N GLY A 77 -0.64 -1.82 4.63
CA GLY A 77 -1.09 -1.26 3.36
C GLY A 77 -0.80 -2.20 2.17
N GLY A 78 0.32 -2.90 2.19
CA GLY A 78 0.62 -3.96 1.23
C GLY A 78 -0.38 -5.12 1.32
N LEU A 79 -0.72 -5.56 2.55
CA LEU A 79 -1.73 -6.59 2.79
C LEU A 79 -3.12 -6.15 2.31
N ALA A 80 -3.51 -4.89 2.57
CA ALA A 80 -4.76 -4.30 2.09
C ALA A 80 -4.87 -4.34 0.56
N THR A 81 -3.77 -4.03 -0.12
CA THR A 81 -3.68 -4.06 -1.59
C THR A 81 -3.84 -5.49 -2.15
N ILE A 82 -3.20 -6.49 -1.51
CA ILE A 82 -3.36 -7.91 -1.87
C ILE A 82 -4.80 -8.37 -1.61
N ALA A 83 -5.36 -8.00 -0.44
CA ALA A 83 -6.71 -8.37 -0.06
C ALA A 83 -7.75 -7.88 -1.07
N LEU A 84 -7.66 -6.62 -1.52
CA LEU A 84 -8.53 -6.11 -2.57
C LEU A 84 -8.47 -7.00 -3.80
N MET A 85 -7.28 -7.26 -4.34
CA MET A 85 -7.09 -8.07 -5.53
C MET A 85 -7.68 -9.49 -5.37
N ASN A 86 -7.55 -10.08 -4.18
CA ASN A 86 -8.08 -11.41 -3.89
C ASN A 86 -9.61 -11.40 -3.80
N TYR A 87 -10.19 -10.41 -3.14
CA TYR A 87 -11.61 -10.40 -2.83
C TYR A 87 -12.50 -9.80 -3.92
N THR A 88 -11.96 -9.01 -4.85
CA THR A 88 -12.73 -8.56 -6.02
C THR A 88 -13.23 -9.72 -6.86
N HIS A 89 -12.47 -10.81 -6.96
CA HIS A 89 -12.90 -12.02 -7.67
C HIS A 89 -13.89 -12.85 -6.88
N LYS A 90 -13.73 -12.86 -5.54
CA LYS A 90 -14.60 -13.64 -4.66
C LYS A 90 -15.96 -12.98 -4.41
N TYR A 91 -15.99 -11.65 -4.36
CA TYR A 91 -17.21 -10.87 -4.10
C TYR A 91 -17.45 -9.83 -5.21
N PRO A 92 -17.69 -10.25 -6.47
CA PRO A 92 -17.76 -9.36 -7.62
C PRO A 92 -18.94 -8.37 -7.58
N ASN A 93 -19.94 -8.65 -6.74
CA ASN A 93 -21.13 -7.79 -6.60
C ASN A 93 -20.93 -6.65 -5.60
N LEU A 94 -19.78 -6.59 -4.91
CA LEU A 94 -19.46 -5.54 -3.97
C LEU A 94 -18.53 -4.51 -4.62
N LYS A 95 -18.58 -3.27 -4.17
CA LYS A 95 -17.60 -2.25 -4.52
C LYS A 95 -16.38 -2.38 -3.62
N HIS A 96 -15.20 -2.42 -4.22
CA HIS A 96 -13.93 -2.59 -3.53
C HIS A 96 -13.15 -1.28 -3.56
N MET A 97 -12.75 -0.79 -2.40
CA MET A 97 -12.02 0.47 -2.22
C MET A 97 -10.74 0.21 -1.41
N CYS A 98 -9.68 0.96 -1.69
CA CYS A 98 -8.40 0.80 -0.99
C CYS A 98 -7.81 2.15 -0.58
N VAL A 99 -7.51 2.32 0.71
CA VAL A 99 -6.84 3.51 1.25
C VAL A 99 -5.64 3.07 2.05
N THR A 100 -4.45 3.48 1.64
CA THR A 100 -3.19 3.04 2.28
C THR A 100 -2.29 4.20 2.66
N PHE A 101 -1.48 3.99 3.70
CA PHE A 101 -0.57 4.98 4.26
C PHE A 101 0.85 4.40 4.28
N GLY A 102 1.80 5.03 3.63
CA GLY A 102 3.18 4.56 3.59
C GLY A 102 3.35 3.13 3.06
N ALA A 103 2.46 2.66 2.20
CA ALA A 103 2.48 1.28 1.72
C ALA A 103 3.61 1.05 0.71
N PRO A 104 4.31 -0.11 0.77
CA PRO A 104 5.32 -0.49 -0.22
C PRO A 104 4.67 -0.86 -1.55
N ARG A 105 5.50 -1.04 -2.57
CA ARG A 105 5.08 -1.64 -3.84
C ARG A 105 4.77 -3.12 -3.67
N VAL A 106 3.68 -3.56 -4.24
CA VAL A 106 3.14 -4.90 -3.99
C VAL A 106 3.33 -5.84 -5.18
N GLY A 107 3.23 -5.33 -6.40
CA GLY A 107 3.24 -6.20 -7.56
C GLY A 107 3.87 -5.56 -8.82
N ASP A 108 3.75 -6.25 -9.93
CA ASP A 108 4.24 -5.81 -11.23
C ASP A 108 3.23 -4.90 -11.97
N SER A 109 3.55 -4.54 -13.20
CA SER A 109 2.67 -3.73 -14.04
C SER A 109 1.32 -4.40 -14.37
N LYS A 110 1.29 -5.73 -14.44
CA LYS A 110 0.03 -6.47 -14.62
C LYS A 110 -0.83 -6.40 -13.37
N PHE A 111 -0.21 -6.54 -12.19
CA PHE A 111 -0.88 -6.35 -10.91
C PHE A 111 -1.51 -4.96 -10.83
N ARG A 112 -0.74 -3.90 -11.16
CA ARG A 112 -1.23 -2.51 -11.21
C ARG A 112 -2.43 -2.38 -12.14
N LYS A 113 -2.35 -2.93 -13.34
CA LYS A 113 -3.46 -2.86 -14.33
C LYS A 113 -4.72 -3.50 -13.77
N MET A 114 -4.61 -4.73 -13.30
CA MET A 114 -5.76 -5.46 -12.74
C MET A 114 -6.33 -4.79 -11.50
N PHE A 115 -5.46 -4.25 -10.63
CA PHE A 115 -5.91 -3.48 -9.46
C PHE A 115 -6.79 -2.30 -9.87
N ASN A 116 -6.34 -1.50 -10.84
CA ASN A 116 -7.08 -0.33 -11.31
C ASN A 116 -8.40 -0.68 -12.03
N GLU A 117 -8.46 -1.84 -12.68
CA GLU A 117 -9.69 -2.35 -13.32
C GLU A 117 -10.74 -2.83 -12.31
N ASN A 118 -10.32 -3.28 -11.13
CA ASN A 118 -11.19 -3.87 -10.12
C ASN A 118 -11.45 -2.99 -8.90
N CYS A 119 -10.66 -1.94 -8.69
CA CYS A 119 -10.78 -1.01 -7.58
C CYS A 119 -11.62 0.21 -8.00
N CYS A 120 -12.76 0.42 -7.37
CA CYS A 120 -13.63 1.54 -7.72
C CYS A 120 -13.15 2.89 -7.12
N PHE A 121 -12.35 2.85 -6.07
CA PHE A 121 -11.74 4.02 -5.45
C PHE A 121 -10.45 3.62 -4.73
N SER A 122 -9.37 4.35 -4.99
CA SER A 122 -8.11 4.12 -4.28
C SER A 122 -7.40 5.43 -3.98
N LYS A 123 -6.83 5.49 -2.76
CA LYS A 123 -5.93 6.55 -2.34
C LYS A 123 -4.71 5.95 -1.66
N ARG A 124 -3.55 6.48 -1.99
CA ARG A 124 -2.28 6.06 -1.43
C ARG A 124 -1.56 7.28 -0.88
N TYR A 125 -1.68 7.48 0.42
CA TYR A 125 -1.02 8.57 1.11
C TYR A 125 0.45 8.25 1.37
N VAL A 126 1.30 9.22 1.06
CA VAL A 126 2.75 9.12 1.24
C VAL A 126 3.24 10.37 1.96
N ASN A 127 3.88 10.17 3.11
CA ASN A 127 4.62 11.23 3.75
C ASN A 127 5.95 11.44 3.01
N TYR A 128 6.34 12.69 2.80
CA TYR A 128 7.35 13.10 1.81
C TYR A 128 8.67 12.32 1.86
N PHE A 129 9.24 12.13 3.06
CA PHE A 129 10.53 11.46 3.23
C PHE A 129 10.43 9.99 3.61
N ASP A 130 9.23 9.44 3.67
CA ASP A 130 9.03 8.04 3.98
C ASP A 130 9.68 7.13 2.92
N PRO A 131 10.70 6.31 3.29
CA PRO A 131 11.38 5.45 2.34
C PRO A 131 10.57 4.21 1.95
N VAL A 132 9.61 3.80 2.77
CA VAL A 132 8.87 2.52 2.59
C VAL A 132 8.07 2.47 1.29
N PRO A 133 7.37 3.52 0.86
CA PRO A 133 6.70 3.52 -0.44
C PRO A 133 7.65 3.31 -1.62
N SER A 134 8.93 3.59 -1.42
CA SER A 134 9.95 3.36 -2.45
C SER A 134 10.36 1.90 -2.62
N LEU A 135 10.00 1.03 -1.68
CA LEU A 135 10.42 -0.37 -1.65
C LEU A 135 9.41 -1.31 -2.33
N PRO A 136 9.89 -2.42 -2.89
CA PRO A 136 11.29 -2.73 -3.21
C PRO A 136 11.88 -1.79 -4.28
N PHE A 137 13.18 -1.48 -4.17
CA PHE A 137 13.91 -0.71 -5.18
C PHE A 137 14.13 -1.55 -6.44
N SER A 138 13.11 -1.69 -7.25
CA SER A 138 13.19 -2.46 -8.48
C SER A 138 12.26 -1.90 -9.54
N LEU A 139 12.75 -1.74 -10.76
CA LEU A 139 11.95 -1.37 -11.93
C LEU A 139 10.88 -2.42 -12.29
N ARG A 140 10.97 -3.60 -11.67
CA ARG A 140 10.01 -4.69 -11.88
C ARG A 140 8.76 -4.57 -11.00
N TYR A 141 8.74 -3.62 -10.04
CA TYR A 141 7.62 -3.37 -9.15
C TYR A 141 6.93 -2.06 -9.52
N SER A 142 5.62 -2.06 -9.42
CA SER A 142 4.76 -0.90 -9.64
C SER A 142 3.88 -0.64 -8.42
N HIS A 143 3.52 0.61 -8.20
CA HIS A 143 2.44 0.93 -7.28
C HIS A 143 1.08 0.63 -7.91
N SER A 144 0.11 0.31 -7.06
CA SER A 144 -1.27 0.03 -7.48
C SER A 144 -1.96 1.28 -8.06
N CYS A 145 -1.75 2.45 -7.45
CA CYS A 145 -2.32 3.73 -7.90
C CYS A 145 -1.34 4.89 -7.65
N PRO A 146 -1.58 6.08 -8.21
CA PRO A 146 -0.83 7.30 -7.90
C PRO A 146 -0.82 7.59 -6.39
N SER A 147 0.18 8.36 -5.93
CA SER A 147 0.29 8.77 -4.53
C SER A 147 -0.24 10.18 -4.31
N GLU A 148 -0.82 10.41 -3.16
CA GLU A 148 -1.08 11.73 -2.61
C GLU A 148 -0.01 12.03 -1.55
N HIS A 149 0.82 13.05 -1.79
CA HIS A 149 1.88 13.47 -0.86
C HIS A 149 1.32 14.45 0.16
N ILE A 150 1.37 14.08 1.45
CA ILE A 150 0.72 14.83 2.52
C ILE A 150 1.45 16.14 2.88
N ASN A 151 2.74 16.25 2.57
CA ASN A 151 3.56 17.41 3.00
C ASN A 151 3.79 18.47 1.94
N LEU A 152 3.41 18.29 0.69
CA LEU A 152 3.77 19.19 -0.41
C LEU A 152 2.58 19.82 -1.15
N ASN A 153 1.34 19.55 -0.77
CA ASN A 153 0.15 19.91 -1.57
C ASN A 153 0.27 19.45 -3.04
N ILE A 154 1.10 18.45 -3.32
CA ILE A 154 1.35 17.93 -4.66
C ILE A 154 0.49 16.68 -4.83
N ILE A 155 -0.66 16.87 -5.43
CA ILE A 155 -1.51 15.77 -5.87
C ILE A 155 -0.93 15.22 -7.17
N ASN A 156 -0.77 13.89 -7.26
CA ASN A 156 -0.39 13.16 -8.48
C ASN A 156 1.09 13.24 -8.94
N HIS A 157 2.05 13.00 -8.07
CA HIS A 157 3.41 12.70 -8.54
C HIS A 157 3.58 11.19 -8.79
N GLU A 158 3.71 10.79 -10.05
CA GLU A 158 4.35 9.52 -10.38
C GLU A 158 5.84 9.67 -10.02
N GLU A 159 6.25 9.09 -8.90
CA GLU A 159 7.66 9.06 -8.53
C GLU A 159 8.45 8.29 -9.61
N THR A 160 9.25 9.00 -10.37
CA THR A 160 10.18 8.38 -11.31
C THR A 160 11.37 7.78 -10.54
N GLY A 161 12.03 6.76 -11.11
CA GLY A 161 13.25 6.19 -10.52
C GLY A 161 14.38 7.20 -10.29
N ILE A 162 14.37 8.30 -11.06
CA ILE A 162 15.34 9.39 -11.00
C ILE A 162 15.12 10.24 -9.75
N THR A 163 13.91 10.64 -9.44
CA THR A 163 13.60 11.41 -8.21
C THR A 163 13.99 10.63 -6.96
N ARG A 164 13.81 9.32 -6.96
CA ARG A 164 14.23 8.42 -5.88
C ARG A 164 15.73 8.32 -5.71
N PHE A 165 16.46 8.23 -6.82
CA PHE A 165 17.92 8.21 -6.78
C PHE A 165 18.46 9.48 -6.12
N PHE A 166 17.92 10.65 -6.46
CA PHE A 166 18.27 11.91 -5.82
C PHE A 166 17.94 11.94 -4.33
N TRP A 167 16.82 11.34 -3.89
CA TRP A 167 16.45 11.26 -2.49
C TRP A 167 17.39 10.37 -1.67
N ILE A 168 17.78 9.22 -2.20
CA ILE A 168 18.74 8.31 -1.55
C ILE A 168 20.12 8.98 -1.47
N MET A 169 20.54 9.67 -2.52
CA MET A 169 21.79 10.43 -2.54
C MET A 169 21.76 11.54 -1.51
N TRP A 170 20.67 12.31 -1.47
CA TRP A 170 20.53 13.42 -0.53
C TRP A 170 20.50 12.93 0.93
N TYR A 171 19.83 11.83 1.21
CA TYR A 171 19.82 11.19 2.53
C TYR A 171 21.23 10.76 2.96
N LYS A 172 21.98 10.08 2.09
CA LYS A 172 23.36 9.71 2.39
C LYS A 172 24.26 10.92 2.61
N LEU A 173 24.05 11.97 1.83
CA LEU A 173 24.82 13.21 1.93
C LEU A 173 24.48 13.99 3.23
N SER A 174 23.20 14.08 3.60
CA SER A 174 22.78 14.75 4.84
C SER A 174 23.29 14.04 6.10
N HIS A 175 23.36 12.70 6.07
CA HIS A 175 23.97 11.91 7.14
C HIS A 175 25.50 12.13 7.22
N TRP A 176 26.16 12.27 6.09
CA TRP A 176 27.58 12.61 6.03
C TRP A 176 27.87 13.99 6.67
N PHE A 177 26.95 14.94 6.52
CA PHE A 177 27.06 16.28 7.11
C PHE A 177 26.50 16.40 8.55
N GLY A 178 26.26 15.27 9.23
CA GLY A 178 25.87 15.26 10.65
C GLY A 178 24.40 15.58 10.94
N SER A 179 23.51 15.47 9.95
CA SER A 179 22.07 15.58 10.17
C SER A 179 21.57 14.46 11.08
N GLN A 180 20.87 14.81 12.17
CA GLN A 180 20.18 13.85 13.05
C GLN A 180 18.83 13.40 12.48
N TYR A 181 18.45 13.88 11.29
CA TYR A 181 17.19 13.52 10.66
C TYR A 181 17.18 12.07 10.21
N ASN A 182 16.19 11.30 10.66
CA ASN A 182 15.99 9.91 10.28
C ASN A 182 14.71 9.78 9.44
N PRO A 183 14.78 9.47 8.13
CA PRO A 183 13.60 9.33 7.27
C PRO A 183 12.62 8.24 7.71
N ILE A 184 13.09 7.25 8.49
CA ILE A 184 12.22 6.21 9.05
C ILE A 184 11.20 6.82 10.02
N ASP A 185 11.51 7.96 10.63
CA ASP A 185 10.57 8.65 11.51
C ASP A 185 9.36 9.19 10.73
N ASP A 186 9.53 9.52 9.46
CA ASP A 186 8.43 9.94 8.58
C ASP A 186 7.52 8.79 8.19
N HIS A 187 7.97 7.54 8.41
CA HIS A 187 7.14 6.36 8.26
C HIS A 187 6.20 6.11 9.44
N ASN A 188 6.32 6.85 10.54
CA ASN A 188 5.48 6.64 11.72
C ASN A 188 4.02 6.99 11.41
N ILE A 189 3.10 6.07 11.78
CA ILE A 189 1.65 6.25 11.56
C ILE A 189 1.10 7.51 12.23
N THR A 190 1.65 7.91 13.38
CA THR A 190 1.25 9.14 14.07
C THR A 190 1.52 10.37 13.21
N ARG A 191 2.67 10.44 12.52
CA ARG A 191 2.96 11.54 11.59
C ARG A 191 2.00 11.58 10.41
N TYR A 192 1.59 10.43 9.89
CA TYR A 192 0.54 10.36 8.87
C TYR A 192 -0.78 10.91 9.38
N TYR A 193 -1.16 10.53 10.60
CA TYR A 193 -2.38 11.01 11.24
C TYR A 193 -2.35 12.53 11.46
N ASP A 194 -1.29 13.06 12.08
CA ASP A 194 -1.16 14.48 12.36
C ASP A 194 -1.23 15.33 11.09
N LYS A 195 -0.54 14.91 10.04
CA LYS A 195 -0.55 15.61 8.75
C LYS A 195 -1.90 15.58 8.05
N LEU A 196 -2.61 14.47 8.11
CA LEU A 196 -3.96 14.39 7.56
C LEU A 196 -4.95 15.26 8.35
N CYS A 197 -4.82 15.33 9.66
CA CYS A 197 -5.60 16.25 10.49
C CYS A 197 -5.33 17.71 10.12
N GLU A 198 -4.05 18.11 9.94
CA GLU A 198 -3.69 19.46 9.49
C GLU A 198 -4.33 19.82 8.14
N LEU A 199 -4.34 18.87 7.18
CA LEU A 199 -4.98 19.09 5.87
C LEU A 199 -6.49 19.27 5.98
N LEU A 200 -7.16 18.41 6.75
CA LEU A 200 -8.61 18.51 6.95
C LEU A 200 -9.04 19.81 7.65
N LEU A 201 -8.22 20.33 8.57
CA LEU A 201 -8.50 21.60 9.22
C LEU A 201 -8.37 22.77 8.25
N LYS A 202 -7.38 22.77 7.36
CA LYS A 202 -7.20 23.80 6.32
C LYS A 202 -8.34 23.83 5.31
N ASP A 203 -8.78 22.64 4.84
CA ASP A 203 -9.90 22.55 3.91
C ASP A 203 -11.22 23.11 4.51
N ASN A 204 -11.39 22.98 5.83
CA ASN A 204 -12.57 23.54 6.52
C ASN A 204 -12.48 25.05 6.78
N GLU A 205 -11.30 25.66 6.72
CA GLU A 205 -11.11 27.12 6.86
C GLU A 205 -11.29 27.87 5.53
N GLU A 206 -11.22 27.16 4.39
CA GLU A 206 -11.36 27.72 3.04
C GLU A 206 -12.81 27.65 2.50
N HIS A 207 -13.72 27.03 3.26
CA HIS A 207 -15.16 26.91 2.96
C HIS A 207 -16.04 27.57 4.02
#